data_da909f269e0ca83610b31d506409869c
#
_entry.id   da909f269e0ca83610b31d506409869c
#
_cell.length_a   1.000
_cell.length_b   1.000
_cell.length_c   1.000
_cell.angle_alpha   90.00
_cell.angle_beta   90.00
_cell.angle_gamma   90.00
#
_symmetry.space_group_name_H-M   'P 1'
#
loop_
_entity.id
_entity.type
_entity.pdbx_description
1 polymer ?
#
loop_
_entity_poly.entity_id
_entity_poly.type
_entity_poly.pdbx_seq_one_letter_code
_entity_poly.pdbx_strand_id
1 'polypeptide(L)'
;MKRIASLLLGLAMAAAALSGCGAQGRETAAQEFPDAVSIVLSDDGIIVDGKAVSTDESAAVHTAHDIVCYESGRDFTYGEGTEADEHTAEEAEAHTVVHITQPGTYALSGTLSAGQIAVDLGEDAEDDPAAVVTLILNGVDITCTVAPAVIFYNVYECGSTDEDTASETVDTSAAGANVLIADGTINNVTGSYVARIYDPDSVVLSEDGMTVEDSEKLHKYDGAFYSKMSMNVDGGEAGTGVLNITADNEGLDTELHLTINGGTINITSGNDGINTNEDNVSVTTVNGGSVNIQVAGETGEGDGIDSNGWLVINGGAVTAAACSDSGDAGIDATMGITINGGTVAASGNMYDQIDGGAQNYVVFSFASRQNGGQTYTLQNADGETVGTWTP
;
A
#
# COMPACT_ATOMS: atom_id res chain seq x y z
N MET A 1 -32.78 -67.15 -28.93
CA MET A 1 -33.67 -66.02 -29.27
C MET A 1 -33.34 -64.88 -28.36
N LYS A 2 -32.47 -64.00 -28.77
CA LYS A 2 -32.08 -62.83 -28.04
C LYS A 2 -32.43 -61.58 -28.85
N ARG A 3 -33.26 -60.71 -28.33
CA ARG A 3 -33.65 -59.44 -28.97
C ARG A 3 -32.59 -58.39 -28.62
N ILE A 4 -32.04 -57.78 -29.65
CA ILE A 4 -31.14 -56.64 -29.56
C ILE A 4 -32.00 -55.40 -29.66
N ALA A 5 -31.94 -54.54 -28.65
CA ALA A 5 -32.56 -53.22 -28.68
C ALA A 5 -31.51 -52.17 -29.09
N SER A 6 -31.71 -51.54 -30.24
CA SER A 6 -30.90 -50.45 -30.75
C SER A 6 -31.35 -49.15 -30.12
N LEU A 7 -30.42 -48.42 -29.47
CA LEU A 7 -30.64 -47.09 -28.95
C LEU A 7 -30.12 -46.08 -29.98
N LEU A 8 -31.01 -45.31 -30.56
CA LEU A 8 -30.71 -44.16 -31.44
C LEU A 8 -30.36 -42.95 -30.57
N LEU A 9 -29.14 -42.50 -30.67
CA LEU A 9 -28.69 -41.23 -30.03
C LEU A 9 -28.88 -40.09 -31.03
N GLY A 10 -29.85 -39.25 -30.79
CA GLY A 10 -30.11 -38.03 -31.58
C GLY A 10 -29.12 -36.92 -31.23
N LEU A 11 -28.32 -36.49 -32.21
CA LEU A 11 -27.40 -35.39 -32.11
C LEU A 11 -28.17 -34.09 -32.39
N ALA A 12 -28.46 -33.30 -31.37
CA ALA A 12 -28.99 -31.94 -31.54
C ALA A 12 -27.84 -30.96 -31.70
N MET A 13 -27.62 -30.43 -32.90
CA MET A 13 -26.74 -29.28 -33.13
C MET A 13 -27.44 -28.00 -32.67
N ALA A 14 -26.96 -27.38 -31.61
CA ALA A 14 -27.31 -26.04 -31.25
C ALA A 14 -26.40 -25.07 -32.00
N ALA A 15 -26.94 -24.30 -32.93
CA ALA A 15 -26.28 -23.17 -33.56
C ALA A 15 -26.19 -22.04 -32.54
N ALA A 16 -24.96 -21.77 -32.04
CA ALA A 16 -24.70 -20.58 -31.23
C ALA A 16 -24.60 -19.37 -32.15
N ALA A 17 -25.59 -18.50 -32.07
CA ALA A 17 -25.54 -17.16 -32.66
C ALA A 17 -24.52 -16.33 -31.86
N LEU A 18 -23.42 -15.94 -32.50
CA LEU A 18 -22.48 -14.95 -31.99
C LEU A 18 -23.15 -13.56 -32.06
N SER A 19 -23.87 -13.18 -31.01
CA SER A 19 -24.16 -11.79 -30.74
C SER A 19 -23.02 -11.21 -29.94
N GLY A 20 -22.28 -10.27 -30.54
CA GLY A 20 -21.26 -9.49 -29.86
C GLY A 20 -21.89 -8.70 -28.71
N CYS A 21 -21.64 -9.12 -27.49
CA CYS A 21 -21.82 -8.28 -26.31
C CYS A 21 -20.57 -7.44 -26.15
N GLY A 22 -20.70 -6.12 -26.28
CA GLY A 22 -19.76 -5.19 -25.72
C GLY A 22 -19.62 -5.48 -24.22
N ALA A 23 -18.39 -5.44 -23.72
CA ALA A 23 -18.12 -5.52 -22.30
C ALA A 23 -18.81 -4.32 -21.63
N GLN A 24 -20.01 -4.52 -21.11
CA GLN A 24 -20.56 -3.67 -20.07
C GLN A 24 -19.81 -4.08 -18.79
N GLY A 25 -18.99 -3.16 -18.28
CA GLY A 25 -18.46 -3.25 -16.93
C GLY A 25 -19.63 -3.58 -15.99
N ARG A 26 -19.54 -4.72 -15.33
CA ARG A 26 -20.46 -5.05 -14.26
C ARG A 26 -19.98 -4.20 -13.08
N GLU A 27 -20.61 -3.04 -12.88
CA GLU A 27 -20.56 -2.38 -11.58
C GLU A 27 -21.09 -3.41 -10.57
N THR A 28 -20.19 -4.03 -9.83
CA THR A 28 -20.57 -4.77 -8.65
C THR A 28 -21.10 -3.73 -7.67
N ALA A 29 -22.38 -3.84 -7.29
CA ALA A 29 -22.92 -2.96 -6.28
C ALA A 29 -22.03 -3.04 -5.03
N ALA A 30 -21.64 -1.88 -4.51
CA ALA A 30 -20.84 -1.78 -3.30
C ALA A 30 -21.50 -2.61 -2.18
N GLN A 31 -20.68 -3.34 -1.43
CA GLN A 31 -21.18 -4.13 -0.30
C GLN A 31 -21.71 -3.17 0.78
N GLU A 32 -22.81 -3.52 1.43
CA GLU A 32 -23.36 -2.71 2.53
C GLU A 32 -22.63 -3.04 3.84
N PHE A 33 -22.19 -2.01 4.56
CA PHE A 33 -21.59 -2.08 5.87
C PHE A 33 -22.45 -1.25 6.85
N PRO A 34 -23.55 -1.79 7.39
CA PRO A 34 -24.56 -1.03 8.12
C PRO A 34 -24.06 -0.39 9.43
N ASP A 35 -22.96 -0.89 9.98
CA ASP A 35 -22.36 -0.38 11.21
C ASP A 35 -21.22 0.62 10.96
N ALA A 36 -20.87 0.89 9.70
CA ALA A 36 -19.85 1.84 9.31
C ALA A 36 -20.46 3.16 8.83
N VAL A 37 -19.76 4.27 9.08
CA VAL A 37 -20.06 5.56 8.44
C VAL A 37 -19.80 5.43 6.94
N SER A 38 -20.82 5.67 6.12
CA SER A 38 -20.69 5.59 4.67
C SER A 38 -20.13 6.89 4.11
N ILE A 39 -19.03 6.80 3.35
CA ILE A 39 -18.43 7.93 2.61
C ILE A 39 -18.46 7.59 1.12
N VAL A 40 -19.28 8.32 0.36
CA VAL A 40 -19.34 8.20 -1.10
C VAL A 40 -18.57 9.36 -1.72
N LEU A 41 -17.44 9.04 -2.32
CA LEU A 41 -16.53 9.98 -2.97
C LEU A 41 -17.08 10.36 -4.36
N SER A 42 -16.98 11.62 -4.72
CA SER A 42 -17.30 12.13 -6.03
C SER A 42 -16.69 13.52 -6.22
N ASP A 43 -16.17 13.82 -7.40
CA ASP A 43 -15.66 15.15 -7.77
C ASP A 43 -16.77 16.22 -7.79
N ASP A 44 -18.02 15.81 -7.97
CA ASP A 44 -19.18 16.72 -7.91
C ASP A 44 -19.67 17.01 -6.47
N GLY A 45 -19.13 16.31 -5.47
CA GLY A 45 -19.46 16.46 -4.07
C GLY A 45 -19.50 15.13 -3.31
N ILE A 46 -19.00 15.15 -2.09
CA ILE A 46 -18.86 13.97 -1.23
C ILE A 46 -20.10 13.82 -0.36
N ILE A 47 -20.56 12.59 -0.16
CA ILE A 47 -21.73 12.26 0.65
C ILE A 47 -21.31 11.41 1.84
N VAL A 48 -21.69 11.84 3.04
CA VAL A 48 -21.47 11.12 4.30
C VAL A 48 -22.83 10.75 4.90
N ASP A 49 -23.11 9.45 5.09
CA ASP A 49 -24.40 8.93 5.58
C ASP A 49 -25.62 9.52 4.85
N GLY A 50 -25.51 9.59 3.51
CA GLY A 50 -26.60 10.11 2.64
C GLY A 50 -26.78 11.63 2.69
N LYS A 51 -25.87 12.38 3.27
CA LYS A 51 -25.89 13.85 3.31
C LYS A 51 -24.61 14.42 2.70
N ALA A 52 -24.69 15.65 2.17
CA ALA A 52 -23.48 16.34 1.76
C ALA A 52 -22.50 16.45 2.94
N VAL A 53 -21.20 16.22 2.65
CA VAL A 53 -20.13 16.33 3.64
C VAL A 53 -20.10 17.72 4.25
N SER A 54 -19.68 17.80 5.50
CA SER A 54 -19.46 19.07 6.21
C SER A 54 -18.16 19.73 5.74
N THR A 55 -18.12 21.07 5.83
CA THR A 55 -16.87 21.85 5.80
C THR A 55 -16.54 22.43 7.18
N ASP A 56 -17.26 22.01 8.22
CA ASP A 56 -16.99 22.41 9.61
C ASP A 56 -15.97 21.41 10.20
N GLU A 57 -14.80 21.88 10.55
CA GLU A 57 -13.69 21.10 11.11
C GLU A 57 -14.05 20.36 12.41
N SER A 58 -15.14 20.77 13.10
CA SER A 58 -15.62 20.03 14.28
C SER A 58 -16.41 18.76 13.94
N ALA A 59 -16.76 18.54 12.67
CA ALA A 59 -17.45 17.33 12.24
C ALA A 59 -16.47 16.14 12.13
N ALA A 60 -16.93 14.96 12.52
CA ALA A 60 -16.13 13.72 12.47
C ALA A 60 -15.58 13.39 11.06
N VAL A 61 -16.32 13.79 10.03
CA VAL A 61 -15.88 13.76 8.62
C VAL A 61 -16.17 15.13 8.02
N HIS A 62 -15.16 15.79 7.52
CA HIS A 62 -15.28 17.06 6.83
C HIS A 62 -14.30 17.17 5.66
N THR A 63 -14.47 18.18 4.82
CA THR A 63 -13.56 18.46 3.71
C THR A 63 -12.91 19.83 3.83
N ALA A 64 -11.64 19.90 3.42
CA ALA A 64 -10.86 21.12 3.29
C ALA A 64 -9.98 21.07 2.03
N HIS A 65 -9.23 22.17 1.79
CA HIS A 65 -8.21 22.28 0.74
C HIS A 65 -6.87 22.67 1.40
N ASP A 66 -6.45 21.86 2.35
CA ASP A 66 -5.31 22.08 3.24
C ASP A 66 -4.26 20.96 3.14
N ILE A 67 -4.18 20.34 1.96
CA ILE A 67 -3.23 19.27 1.72
C ILE A 67 -1.80 19.74 1.97
N VAL A 68 -1.04 18.93 2.73
CA VAL A 68 0.38 19.15 2.92
C VAL A 68 1.13 18.63 1.69
N CYS A 69 1.91 19.48 1.05
CA CYS A 69 2.79 19.13 -0.06
C CYS A 69 4.10 19.91 0.03
N TYR A 70 5.10 19.52 -0.74
CA TYR A 70 6.36 20.29 -0.83
C TYR A 70 6.14 21.54 -1.68
N GLU A 71 6.14 22.73 -1.04
CA GLU A 71 5.75 23.98 -1.68
C GLU A 71 6.82 24.52 -2.61
N SER A 72 6.43 24.95 -3.80
CA SER A 72 7.32 25.59 -4.77
C SER A 72 7.80 26.98 -4.33
N GLY A 73 9.02 27.32 -4.75
CA GLY A 73 9.61 28.64 -4.54
C GLY A 73 10.09 28.90 -3.11
N ARG A 74 10.20 27.87 -2.29
CA ARG A 74 10.86 27.92 -0.99
C ARG A 74 12.37 27.94 -1.16
N ASP A 75 13.11 28.37 -0.12
CA ASP A 75 14.56 28.33 -0.12
C ASP A 75 15.09 27.05 0.56
N PHE A 76 16.41 26.85 0.55
CA PHE A 76 17.06 25.66 1.07
C PHE A 76 16.86 25.40 2.57
N THR A 77 16.26 26.33 3.30
CA THR A 77 15.93 26.17 4.73
C THR A 77 14.55 25.54 4.95
N TYR A 78 13.78 25.35 3.87
CA TYR A 78 12.45 24.79 3.94
C TYR A 78 12.47 23.26 4.05
N GLY A 79 13.38 22.59 3.34
CA GLY A 79 13.44 21.13 3.30
C GLY A 79 14.49 20.60 2.36
N GLU A 80 14.44 19.30 2.10
CA GLU A 80 15.39 18.55 1.28
C GLU A 80 14.94 18.37 -0.17
N GLY A 81 13.69 18.72 -0.49
CA GLY A 81 13.11 18.57 -1.82
C GLY A 81 13.82 19.40 -2.88
N THR A 82 13.65 18.98 -4.10
CA THR A 82 14.19 19.58 -5.34
C THR A 82 13.06 20.21 -6.16
N GLU A 83 13.38 20.85 -7.27
CA GLU A 83 12.38 21.39 -8.22
C GLU A 83 11.42 20.29 -8.76
N ALA A 84 11.80 19.01 -8.70
CA ALA A 84 10.94 17.90 -9.14
C ALA A 84 9.87 17.53 -8.10
N ASP A 85 10.11 17.87 -6.82
CA ASP A 85 9.21 17.59 -5.70
C ASP A 85 8.23 18.73 -5.44
N GLU A 86 8.47 19.90 -6.08
CA GLU A 86 7.74 21.13 -5.81
C GLU A 86 6.34 21.15 -6.43
N HIS A 87 5.36 21.56 -5.62
CA HIS A 87 3.99 21.82 -6.05
C HIS A 87 3.58 23.26 -5.78
N THR A 88 2.82 23.84 -6.70
CA THR A 88 2.27 25.18 -6.56
C THR A 88 1.07 25.19 -5.61
N ALA A 89 0.78 26.36 -5.02
CA ALA A 89 -0.43 26.53 -4.23
C ALA A 89 -1.73 26.25 -5.02
N GLU A 90 -1.72 26.50 -6.34
CA GLU A 90 -2.88 26.21 -7.21
C GLU A 90 -3.08 24.67 -7.37
N GLU A 91 -2.00 23.91 -7.49
CA GLU A 91 -2.07 22.45 -7.53
C GLU A 91 -2.53 21.88 -6.20
N ALA A 92 -2.01 22.38 -5.07
CA ALA A 92 -2.45 21.98 -3.74
C ALA A 92 -3.94 22.30 -3.51
N GLU A 93 -4.39 23.50 -3.83
CA GLU A 93 -5.79 23.95 -3.66
C GLU A 93 -6.77 23.18 -4.57
N ALA A 94 -6.30 22.62 -5.67
CA ALA A 94 -7.12 21.76 -6.56
C ALA A 94 -7.50 20.43 -5.93
N HIS A 95 -6.81 20.00 -4.86
CA HIS A 95 -7.08 18.74 -4.17
C HIS A 95 -8.06 18.95 -3.00
N THR A 96 -9.00 18.01 -2.88
CA THR A 96 -9.93 17.96 -1.75
C THR A 96 -9.42 16.97 -0.71
N VAL A 97 -9.18 17.41 0.50
CA VAL A 97 -8.88 16.54 1.64
C VAL A 97 -10.16 16.14 2.36
N VAL A 98 -10.37 14.83 2.50
CA VAL A 98 -11.44 14.27 3.32
C VAL A 98 -10.84 13.90 4.67
N HIS A 99 -11.07 14.72 5.67
CA HIS A 99 -10.61 14.49 7.03
C HIS A 99 -11.54 13.54 7.79
N ILE A 100 -10.93 12.59 8.48
CA ILE A 100 -11.58 11.70 9.45
C ILE A 100 -10.91 11.96 10.80
N THR A 101 -11.68 12.56 11.74
CA THR A 101 -11.15 13.08 13.00
C THR A 101 -11.72 12.42 14.24
N GLN A 102 -12.43 11.29 14.08
CA GLN A 102 -12.95 10.51 15.20
C GLN A 102 -12.72 9.02 15.01
N PRO A 103 -12.49 8.25 16.08
CA PRO A 103 -12.43 6.80 16.01
C PRO A 103 -13.68 6.18 15.40
N GLY A 104 -13.52 5.09 14.66
CA GLY A 104 -14.66 4.40 14.07
C GLY A 104 -14.32 3.60 12.82
N THR A 105 -15.37 3.08 12.20
CA THR A 105 -15.30 2.33 10.94
C THR A 105 -15.94 3.16 9.85
N TYR A 106 -15.24 3.34 8.72
CA TYR A 106 -15.64 4.19 7.61
C TYR A 106 -15.61 3.39 6.31
N ALA A 107 -16.74 3.26 5.64
CA ALA A 107 -16.84 2.55 4.37
C ALA A 107 -16.78 3.57 3.22
N LEU A 108 -15.69 3.52 2.46
CA LEU A 108 -15.39 4.43 1.36
C LEU A 108 -15.75 3.77 0.03
N SER A 109 -16.40 4.51 -0.86
CA SER A 109 -16.70 4.08 -2.22
C SER A 109 -16.74 5.27 -3.17
N GLY A 110 -16.61 5.04 -4.49
CA GLY A 110 -16.70 6.07 -5.51
C GLY A 110 -15.33 6.65 -5.90
N THR A 111 -15.32 7.80 -6.56
CA THR A 111 -14.14 8.37 -7.22
C THR A 111 -13.81 9.76 -6.68
N LEU A 112 -12.55 10.00 -6.40
CA LEU A 112 -11.98 11.31 -6.05
C LEU A 112 -10.74 11.53 -6.92
N SER A 113 -10.90 12.27 -8.02
CA SER A 113 -9.85 12.40 -9.06
C SER A 113 -8.71 13.35 -8.65
N ALA A 114 -8.93 14.19 -7.67
CA ALA A 114 -7.91 15.07 -7.09
C ALA A 114 -8.20 15.24 -5.60
N GLY A 115 -7.58 14.41 -4.76
CA GLY A 115 -7.80 14.53 -3.33
C GLY A 115 -7.15 13.42 -2.50
N GLN A 116 -7.38 13.51 -1.20
CA GLN A 116 -6.75 12.71 -0.17
C GLN A 116 -7.77 12.27 0.87
N ILE A 117 -7.61 11.09 1.42
CA ILE A 117 -8.25 10.66 2.66
C ILE A 117 -7.22 10.82 3.78
N ALA A 118 -7.49 11.72 4.72
CA ALA A 118 -6.61 12.03 5.84
C ALA A 118 -7.28 11.62 7.16
N VAL A 119 -6.66 10.69 7.88
CA VAL A 119 -7.09 10.27 9.21
C VAL A 119 -6.21 10.94 10.24
N ASP A 120 -6.80 11.76 11.12
CA ASP A 120 -6.09 12.44 12.19
C ASP A 120 -6.99 12.59 13.42
N LEU A 121 -6.69 11.85 14.47
CA LEU A 121 -7.45 11.89 15.72
C LEU A 121 -6.83 12.85 16.76
N GLY A 122 -5.80 13.59 16.36
CA GLY A 122 -5.06 14.55 17.19
C GLY A 122 -3.83 13.93 17.87
N GLU A 123 -2.94 14.79 18.33
CA GLU A 123 -1.61 14.40 18.86
C GLU A 123 -1.67 13.42 20.05
N ASP A 124 -2.71 13.51 20.89
CA ASP A 124 -2.88 12.61 22.04
C ASP A 124 -3.36 11.18 21.63
N ALA A 125 -3.71 10.96 20.36
CA ALA A 125 -4.27 9.71 19.87
C ALA A 125 -3.25 8.55 19.88
N GLU A 126 -1.97 8.85 19.74
CA GLU A 126 -0.90 7.86 19.75
C GLU A 126 -0.89 7.01 21.03
N ASP A 127 -1.19 7.62 22.17
CA ASP A 127 -1.23 6.99 23.49
C ASP A 127 -2.62 6.46 23.88
N ASP A 128 -3.68 6.70 23.09
CA ASP A 128 -5.06 6.27 23.40
C ASP A 128 -5.47 4.97 22.67
N PRO A 129 -5.55 3.83 23.35
CA PRO A 129 -5.99 2.56 22.74
C PRO A 129 -7.40 2.58 22.13
N ALA A 130 -8.19 3.64 22.37
CA ALA A 130 -9.50 3.81 21.75
C ALA A 130 -9.42 4.61 20.42
N ALA A 131 -8.29 5.22 20.10
CA ALA A 131 -8.07 5.98 18.89
C ALA A 131 -7.81 5.06 17.68
N VAL A 132 -8.83 4.27 17.31
CA VAL A 132 -8.76 3.27 16.24
C VAL A 132 -9.68 3.66 15.10
N VAL A 133 -9.14 3.67 13.89
CA VAL A 133 -9.89 3.89 12.65
C VAL A 133 -9.73 2.68 11.73
N THR A 134 -10.85 2.20 11.19
CA THR A 134 -10.88 1.20 10.13
C THR A 134 -11.45 1.82 8.86
N LEU A 135 -10.63 1.90 7.81
CA LEU A 135 -11.06 2.28 6.47
C LEU A 135 -11.46 1.02 5.69
N ILE A 136 -12.72 0.91 5.31
CA ILE A 136 -13.21 -0.16 4.44
C ILE A 136 -13.16 0.37 3.00
N LEU A 137 -12.28 -0.17 2.18
CA LEU A 137 -12.18 0.15 0.76
C LEU A 137 -13.21 -0.67 -0.01
N ASN A 138 -14.29 -0.01 -0.44
CA ASN A 138 -15.48 -0.64 -1.01
C ASN A 138 -15.77 -0.14 -2.45
N GLY A 139 -14.78 -0.25 -3.32
CA GLY A 139 -14.84 0.22 -4.69
C GLY A 139 -14.47 1.70 -4.80
N VAL A 140 -13.30 2.06 -4.32
CA VAL A 140 -12.74 3.41 -4.43
C VAL A 140 -11.81 3.56 -5.63
N ASP A 141 -11.74 4.78 -6.14
CA ASP A 141 -10.78 5.24 -7.13
C ASP A 141 -10.30 6.62 -6.70
N ILE A 142 -9.12 6.69 -6.08
CA ILE A 142 -8.59 7.92 -5.48
C ILE A 142 -7.28 8.27 -6.16
N THR A 143 -7.14 9.53 -6.55
CA THR A 143 -5.90 10.08 -7.12
C THR A 143 -5.49 11.34 -6.38
N CYS A 144 -4.25 11.38 -5.93
CA CYS A 144 -3.58 12.55 -5.38
C CYS A 144 -2.21 12.71 -6.06
N THR A 145 -1.97 13.84 -6.69
CA THR A 145 -0.74 14.07 -7.47
C THR A 145 0.29 14.94 -6.73
N VAL A 146 0.04 15.31 -5.48
CA VAL A 146 0.90 16.24 -4.73
C VAL A 146 1.32 15.69 -3.35
N ALA A 147 0.71 14.56 -2.93
CA ALA A 147 0.93 13.95 -1.61
C ALA A 147 0.38 12.51 -1.60
N PRO A 148 0.49 11.74 -0.50
CA PRO A 148 -0.23 10.49 -0.32
C PRO A 148 -1.73 10.63 -0.61
N ALA A 149 -2.30 9.64 -1.32
CA ALA A 149 -3.75 9.62 -1.56
C ALA A 149 -4.55 9.15 -0.34
N VAL A 150 -3.93 8.32 0.51
CA VAL A 150 -4.47 7.89 1.81
C VAL A 150 -3.38 8.04 2.85
N ILE A 151 -3.69 8.74 3.94
CA ILE A 151 -2.73 8.98 5.03
C ILE A 151 -3.38 8.84 6.41
N PHE A 152 -2.70 8.11 7.30
CA PHE A 152 -2.97 8.09 8.73
C PHE A 152 -1.89 8.93 9.44
N TYR A 153 -2.30 10.05 10.03
CA TYR A 153 -1.41 10.95 10.79
C TYR A 153 -1.28 10.49 12.24
N ASN A 154 -2.35 10.63 13.02
CA ASN A 154 -2.34 10.34 14.44
C ASN A 154 -3.52 9.40 14.78
N VAL A 155 -3.19 8.17 15.11
CA VAL A 155 -4.07 7.13 15.64
C VAL A 155 -3.29 6.36 16.70
N TYR A 156 -3.88 5.40 17.39
CA TYR A 156 -3.19 4.63 18.42
C TYR A 156 -1.99 3.85 17.85
N GLU A 157 -0.81 4.05 18.48
CA GLU A 157 0.37 3.23 18.23
C GLU A 157 0.48 2.11 19.27
N CYS A 158 0.46 0.87 18.79
CA CYS A 158 0.55 -0.31 19.66
C CYS A 158 1.97 -0.86 19.83
N GLY A 159 2.89 -0.40 18.99
CA GLY A 159 4.30 -0.78 18.99
C GLY A 159 5.18 0.10 19.88
N SER A 160 6.47 -0.14 19.83
CA SER A 160 7.49 0.65 20.51
C SER A 160 8.63 0.92 19.55
N THR A 161 9.18 2.12 19.58
CA THR A 161 10.37 2.52 18.83
C THR A 161 11.68 2.20 19.58
N ASP A 162 11.62 1.48 20.71
CA ASP A 162 12.77 1.14 21.54
C ASP A 162 13.54 -0.05 20.94
N GLU A 163 14.68 0.22 20.32
CA GLU A 163 15.58 -0.79 19.74
C GLU A 163 16.01 -1.88 20.72
N ASP A 164 16.16 -1.54 22.03
CA ASP A 164 16.58 -2.51 23.04
C ASP A 164 15.54 -3.61 23.29
N THR A 165 14.27 -3.36 22.92
CA THR A 165 13.15 -4.30 23.07
C THR A 165 12.59 -4.80 21.75
N ALA A 166 13.07 -4.29 20.65
CA ALA A 166 12.63 -4.66 19.30
C ALA A 166 12.91 -6.15 18.99
N SER A 167 12.02 -6.76 18.24
CA SER A 167 12.15 -8.14 17.80
C SER A 167 11.33 -8.41 16.54
N GLU A 168 11.64 -9.46 15.80
CA GLU A 168 10.90 -9.90 14.61
C GLU A 168 9.42 -10.29 14.88
N THR A 169 9.01 -10.39 16.15
CA THR A 169 7.65 -10.77 16.52
C THR A 169 6.94 -9.60 17.17
N VAL A 170 5.98 -9.04 16.47
CA VAL A 170 5.13 -7.94 16.93
C VAL A 170 3.65 -8.34 16.87
N ASP A 171 2.85 -7.81 17.77
CA ASP A 171 1.39 -7.95 17.79
C ASP A 171 0.76 -6.60 17.44
N THR A 172 0.38 -6.42 16.19
CA THR A 172 -0.28 -5.21 15.69
C THR A 172 -1.81 -5.26 15.80
N SER A 173 -2.39 -6.27 16.44
CA SER A 173 -3.85 -6.45 16.50
C SER A 173 -4.61 -5.29 17.16
N ALA A 174 -3.90 -4.47 17.94
CA ALA A 174 -4.44 -3.27 18.58
C ALA A 174 -4.11 -1.96 17.83
N ALA A 175 -3.40 -2.01 16.70
CA ALA A 175 -3.00 -0.80 15.96
C ALA A 175 -4.20 0.08 15.60
N GLY A 176 -3.99 1.38 15.66
CA GLY A 176 -5.02 2.38 15.37
C GLY A 176 -5.33 2.52 13.88
N ALA A 177 -4.37 2.27 12.99
CA ALA A 177 -4.59 2.30 11.54
C ALA A 177 -4.98 0.92 11.02
N ASN A 178 -6.20 0.80 10.48
CA ASN A 178 -6.68 -0.45 9.89
C ASN A 178 -7.34 -0.21 8.54
N VAL A 179 -7.03 -1.09 7.59
CA VAL A 179 -7.59 -1.09 6.24
C VAL A 179 -8.24 -2.44 5.98
N LEU A 180 -9.50 -2.44 5.56
CA LEU A 180 -10.22 -3.62 5.10
C LEU A 180 -10.52 -3.49 3.61
N ILE A 181 -10.00 -4.40 2.80
CA ILE A 181 -10.32 -4.49 1.37
C ILE A 181 -11.60 -5.32 1.24
N ALA A 182 -12.72 -4.68 0.91
CA ALA A 182 -14.01 -5.34 0.86
C ALA A 182 -14.07 -6.43 -0.22
N ASP A 183 -14.71 -7.55 0.08
CA ASP A 183 -14.83 -8.68 -0.84
C ASP A 183 -15.49 -8.31 -2.17
N GLY A 184 -14.91 -8.81 -3.26
CA GLY A 184 -15.44 -8.64 -4.62
C GLY A 184 -15.30 -7.23 -5.17
N THR A 185 -14.60 -6.33 -4.49
CA THR A 185 -14.33 -4.96 -4.96
C THR A 185 -12.97 -4.83 -5.61
N ILE A 186 -12.83 -3.80 -6.43
CA ILE A 186 -11.55 -3.33 -6.97
C ILE A 186 -11.39 -1.88 -6.49
N ASN A 187 -10.28 -1.62 -5.83
CA ASN A 187 -9.95 -0.33 -5.26
C ASN A 187 -8.65 0.15 -5.89
N ASN A 188 -8.63 1.39 -6.37
CA ASN A 188 -7.46 2.00 -6.97
C ASN A 188 -7.04 3.21 -6.12
N VAL A 189 -5.77 3.27 -5.77
CA VAL A 189 -5.15 4.37 -5.05
C VAL A 189 -3.92 4.79 -5.82
N THR A 190 -3.96 5.99 -6.39
CA THR A 190 -2.81 6.61 -7.06
C THR A 190 -2.38 7.79 -6.21
N GLY A 191 -1.12 7.82 -5.81
CA GLY A 191 -0.61 8.86 -4.93
C GLY A 191 0.82 9.27 -5.25
N SER A 192 1.18 10.44 -4.74
CA SER A 192 2.52 10.97 -4.74
C SER A 192 3.09 10.93 -3.31
N TYR A 193 4.07 11.74 -3.05
CA TYR A 193 4.81 11.80 -1.79
C TYR A 193 5.03 13.25 -1.36
N VAL A 194 5.57 13.46 -0.16
CA VAL A 194 6.01 14.76 0.33
C VAL A 194 7.47 14.64 0.76
N ALA A 195 8.37 15.28 0.02
CA ALA A 195 9.78 15.37 0.40
C ALA A 195 9.92 16.01 1.78
N ARG A 196 11.02 15.69 2.50
CA ARG A 196 11.24 16.16 3.87
C ARG A 196 11.17 17.68 3.97
N ILE A 197 10.24 18.17 4.76
CA ILE A 197 10.06 19.57 5.19
C ILE A 197 10.62 19.68 6.60
N TYR A 198 11.45 20.69 6.83
CA TYR A 198 12.02 20.96 8.16
C TYR A 198 11.05 21.67 9.08
N ASP A 199 11.13 21.39 10.37
CA ASP A 199 10.56 22.28 11.37
C ASP A 199 11.34 23.60 11.33
N PRO A 200 10.71 24.73 10.98
CA PRO A 200 11.41 26.01 10.82
C PRO A 200 12.06 26.53 12.10
N ASP A 201 11.58 26.09 13.28
CA ASP A 201 12.13 26.47 14.57
C ASP A 201 13.36 25.64 14.97
N SER A 202 13.61 24.52 14.27
CA SER A 202 14.73 23.60 14.53
C SER A 202 15.94 23.83 13.63
N VAL A 203 15.80 24.58 12.53
CA VAL A 203 16.85 24.72 11.51
C VAL A 203 18.11 25.37 12.05
N VAL A 204 19.22 24.66 11.98
CA VAL A 204 20.57 25.14 12.33
C VAL A 204 21.41 25.28 11.04
N LEU A 205 21.90 26.50 10.81
CA LEU A 205 22.73 26.78 9.64
C LEU A 205 24.22 26.63 9.93
N SER A 206 24.99 26.29 8.90
CA SER A 206 26.44 26.33 8.88
C SER A 206 26.99 27.72 9.25
N GLU A 207 28.26 27.80 9.68
CA GLU A 207 28.91 29.06 10.05
C GLU A 207 28.85 30.13 8.93
N ASP A 208 28.85 29.73 7.67
CA ASP A 208 28.75 30.61 6.51
C ASP A 208 27.29 30.90 6.10
N GLY A 209 26.32 30.25 6.73
CA GLY A 209 24.89 30.43 6.48
C GLY A 209 24.41 29.87 5.14
N MET A 210 25.16 28.96 4.50
CA MET A 210 24.89 28.49 3.15
C MET A 210 24.26 27.08 3.09
N THR A 211 24.29 26.34 4.19
CA THR A 211 23.75 24.98 4.28
C THR A 211 23.05 24.76 5.62
N VAL A 212 22.09 23.84 5.66
CA VAL A 212 21.50 23.34 6.89
C VAL A 212 22.42 22.26 7.45
N GLU A 213 22.84 22.42 8.71
CA GLU A 213 23.69 21.45 9.43
C GLU A 213 22.86 20.49 10.28
N ASP A 214 21.71 20.95 10.78
CA ASP A 214 20.79 20.14 11.57
C ASP A 214 19.36 20.66 11.45
N SER A 215 18.37 19.77 11.54
CA SER A 215 16.95 20.12 11.51
C SER A 215 16.08 18.95 11.98
N GLU A 216 14.98 19.25 12.62
CA GLU A 216 13.93 18.26 12.89
C GLU A 216 12.98 18.14 11.68
N LYS A 217 12.37 16.96 11.51
CA LYS A 217 11.38 16.68 10.48
C LYS A 217 10.03 17.23 10.91
N LEU A 218 9.45 18.17 10.15
CA LEU A 218 8.06 18.56 10.30
C LEU A 218 7.14 17.60 9.52
N HIS A 219 7.43 17.40 8.22
CA HIS A 219 6.71 16.52 7.33
C HIS A 219 7.67 15.72 6.46
N LYS A 220 7.36 14.47 6.22
CA LYS A 220 7.92 13.60 5.19
C LYS A 220 6.97 12.42 5.04
N TYR A 221 6.45 12.17 3.85
CA TYR A 221 5.48 11.11 3.58
C TYR A 221 5.84 10.48 2.25
N ASP A 222 6.47 9.31 2.28
CA ASP A 222 7.08 8.74 1.09
C ASP A 222 6.13 7.87 0.27
N GLY A 223 5.08 7.30 0.89
CA GLY A 223 4.16 6.37 0.24
C GLY A 223 2.89 7.00 -0.32
N ALA A 224 2.39 6.47 -1.44
CA ALA A 224 1.07 6.81 -1.96
C ALA A 224 -0.07 6.44 -0.99
N PHE A 225 0.14 5.36 -0.22
CA PHE A 225 -0.66 4.95 0.92
C PHE A 225 0.27 4.93 2.13
N TYR A 226 0.08 5.86 3.05
CA TYR A 226 1.04 6.14 4.11
C TYR A 226 0.41 6.08 5.51
N SER A 227 1.17 5.61 6.49
CA SER A 227 0.80 5.70 7.92
C SER A 227 1.98 6.10 8.78
N LYS A 228 1.82 7.12 9.62
CA LYS A 228 2.79 7.45 10.69
C LYS A 228 2.87 6.39 11.78
N MET A 229 1.84 5.52 11.87
CA MET A 229 1.69 4.53 12.92
C MET A 229 1.69 3.13 12.32
N SER A 230 1.81 2.12 13.18
CA SER A 230 1.63 0.73 12.79
C SER A 230 0.28 0.51 12.12
N MET A 231 0.26 -0.25 11.02
CA MET A 231 -0.95 -0.44 10.21
C MET A 231 -1.22 -1.92 9.92
N ASN A 232 -2.52 -2.26 9.94
CA ASN A 232 -3.01 -3.56 9.45
C ASN A 232 -3.74 -3.41 8.12
N VAL A 233 -3.51 -4.35 7.21
CA VAL A 233 -4.27 -4.48 5.96
C VAL A 233 -4.92 -5.87 5.93
N ASP A 234 -6.24 -5.89 5.94
CA ASP A 234 -7.04 -7.10 5.92
C ASP A 234 -7.80 -7.25 4.60
N GLY A 235 -7.95 -8.49 4.13
CA GLY A 235 -8.96 -8.86 3.14
C GLY A 235 -10.29 -9.14 3.82
N GLY A 236 -11.38 -9.10 3.06
CA GLY A 236 -12.68 -9.55 3.54
C GLY A 236 -12.69 -11.04 3.90
N GLU A 237 -13.84 -11.56 4.35
CA GLU A 237 -13.99 -12.96 4.77
C GLU A 237 -13.64 -13.97 3.65
N ALA A 238 -13.95 -13.62 2.40
CA ALA A 238 -13.61 -14.44 1.21
C ALA A 238 -12.23 -14.11 0.62
N GLY A 239 -11.59 -13.02 1.03
CA GLY A 239 -10.29 -12.56 0.53
C GLY A 239 -10.28 -12.19 -0.95
N THR A 240 -11.41 -11.77 -1.50
CA THR A 240 -11.58 -11.52 -2.95
C THR A 240 -11.50 -10.05 -3.34
N GLY A 241 -11.27 -9.17 -2.37
CA GLY A 241 -11.04 -7.75 -2.60
C GLY A 241 -9.65 -7.49 -3.19
N VAL A 242 -9.57 -6.48 -4.04
CA VAL A 242 -8.34 -6.06 -4.72
C VAL A 242 -8.04 -4.60 -4.40
N LEU A 243 -6.80 -4.32 -4.00
CA LEU A 243 -6.24 -2.98 -3.86
C LEU A 243 -5.10 -2.83 -4.86
N ASN A 244 -5.23 -1.89 -5.78
CA ASN A 244 -4.18 -1.49 -6.70
C ASN A 244 -3.60 -0.15 -6.22
N ILE A 245 -2.29 -0.10 -6.00
CA ILE A 245 -1.57 1.12 -5.64
C ILE A 245 -0.65 1.48 -6.79
N THR A 246 -0.70 2.74 -7.21
CA THR A 246 0.26 3.34 -8.12
C THR A 246 0.90 4.54 -7.42
N ALA A 247 2.21 4.56 -7.33
CA ALA A 247 2.94 5.56 -6.57
C ALA A 247 4.07 6.20 -7.38
N ASP A 248 4.24 7.50 -7.22
CA ASP A 248 5.37 8.22 -7.81
C ASP A 248 6.68 7.88 -7.07
N ASN A 249 6.61 7.61 -5.78
CA ASN A 249 7.72 7.16 -4.94
C ASN A 249 7.38 5.78 -4.35
N GLU A 250 7.15 5.64 -3.04
CA GLU A 250 6.84 4.37 -2.41
C GLU A 250 5.35 4.01 -2.49
N GLY A 251 5.06 2.71 -2.51
CA GLY A 251 3.69 2.24 -2.65
C GLY A 251 2.90 2.29 -1.35
N LEU A 252 3.18 1.34 -0.46
CA LEU A 252 2.58 1.22 0.87
C LEU A 252 3.67 1.43 1.91
N ASP A 253 3.54 2.46 2.71
CA ASP A 253 4.58 2.91 3.60
C ASP A 253 4.07 3.12 5.03
N THR A 254 4.85 2.69 6.02
CA THR A 254 4.55 2.92 7.44
C THR A 254 5.82 3.32 8.20
N GLU A 255 5.68 4.28 9.12
CA GLU A 255 6.82 4.64 9.96
C GLU A 255 7.23 3.51 10.91
N LEU A 256 6.30 2.63 11.37
CA LEU A 256 6.65 1.57 12.30
C LEU A 256 6.36 0.17 11.74
N HIS A 257 5.26 -0.46 12.08
CA HIS A 257 4.99 -1.85 11.69
C HIS A 257 3.88 -1.95 10.65
N LEU A 258 4.02 -2.89 9.72
CA LEU A 258 3.00 -3.24 8.75
C LEU A 258 2.63 -4.71 8.88
N THR A 259 1.34 -5.01 9.02
CA THR A 259 0.84 -6.38 8.97
C THR A 259 -0.20 -6.55 7.88
N ILE A 260 0.08 -7.44 6.92
CA ILE A 260 -0.83 -7.82 5.84
C ILE A 260 -1.42 -9.19 6.15
N ASN A 261 -2.73 -9.21 6.43
CA ASN A 261 -3.45 -10.44 6.79
C ASN A 261 -4.20 -11.06 5.61
N GLY A 262 -4.52 -10.29 4.56
CA GLY A 262 -5.31 -10.83 3.44
C GLY A 262 -5.55 -9.84 2.30
N GLY A 263 -6.41 -10.26 1.37
CA GLY A 263 -6.74 -9.50 0.15
C GLY A 263 -5.74 -9.70 -0.98
N THR A 264 -5.97 -9.04 -2.10
CA THR A 264 -5.00 -8.94 -3.20
C THR A 264 -4.50 -7.51 -3.29
N ILE A 265 -3.21 -7.31 -3.10
CA ILE A 265 -2.56 -6.01 -3.14
C ILE A 265 -1.59 -6.02 -4.33
N ASN A 266 -1.81 -5.12 -5.28
CA ASN A 266 -0.94 -4.93 -6.44
C ASN A 266 -0.32 -3.54 -6.34
N ILE A 267 1.01 -3.44 -6.37
CA ILE A 267 1.75 -2.20 -6.24
C ILE A 267 2.61 -1.99 -7.47
N THR A 268 2.55 -0.78 -8.02
CA THR A 268 3.52 -0.24 -8.96
C THR A 268 4.05 1.06 -8.38
N SER A 269 5.34 1.14 -8.12
CA SER A 269 5.99 2.24 -7.42
C SER A 269 7.19 2.79 -8.19
N GLY A 270 7.50 4.06 -7.97
CA GLY A 270 8.71 4.71 -8.50
C GLY A 270 9.97 4.34 -7.71
N ASN A 271 9.83 4.10 -6.42
CA ASN A 271 10.81 3.58 -5.47
C ASN A 271 10.23 2.32 -4.81
N ASP A 272 10.44 2.08 -3.52
CA ASP A 272 10.05 0.84 -2.86
C ASP A 272 8.56 0.51 -3.00
N GLY A 273 8.27 -0.77 -3.18
CA GLY A 273 6.88 -1.21 -3.24
C GLY A 273 6.21 -1.14 -1.88
N ILE A 274 6.87 -1.68 -0.87
CA ILE A 274 6.50 -1.58 0.55
C ILE A 274 7.73 -1.13 1.32
N ASN A 275 7.55 -0.16 2.22
CA ASN A 275 8.58 0.26 3.15
C ASN A 275 8.06 0.33 4.59
N THR A 276 8.93 0.00 5.57
CA THR A 276 8.69 0.21 7.01
C THR A 276 9.93 0.86 7.61
N ASN A 277 9.79 2.11 8.12
CA ASN A 277 10.87 3.08 8.19
C ASN A 277 11.71 3.09 9.47
N GLU A 278 11.18 2.62 10.63
CA GLU A 278 11.92 2.76 11.90
C GLU A 278 13.12 1.81 11.94
N ASP A 279 14.30 2.38 11.94
CA ASP A 279 15.58 1.68 11.88
C ASP A 279 15.72 0.65 13.02
N ASN A 280 16.07 -0.59 12.67
CA ASN A 280 16.28 -1.71 13.61
C ASN A 280 15.05 -2.11 14.46
N VAL A 281 13.87 -1.57 14.16
CA VAL A 281 12.65 -1.76 14.94
C VAL A 281 11.47 -2.25 14.12
N SER A 282 11.23 -1.66 12.97
CA SER A 282 10.03 -1.96 12.17
C SER A 282 9.95 -3.41 11.76
N VAL A 283 8.72 -3.90 11.61
CA VAL A 283 8.47 -5.25 11.10
C VAL A 283 7.40 -5.22 10.03
N THR A 284 7.76 -5.67 8.85
CA THR A 284 6.80 -6.02 7.81
C THR A 284 6.39 -7.47 7.96
N THR A 285 5.12 -7.73 8.28
CA THR A 285 4.57 -9.09 8.45
C THR A 285 3.54 -9.40 7.37
N VAL A 286 3.73 -10.51 6.65
CA VAL A 286 2.75 -11.04 5.70
C VAL A 286 2.19 -12.37 6.21
N ASN A 287 0.94 -12.35 6.68
CA ASN A 287 0.24 -13.54 7.19
C ASN A 287 -0.58 -14.26 6.12
N GLY A 288 -1.02 -13.53 5.08
CA GLY A 288 -1.90 -14.09 4.06
C GLY A 288 -2.11 -13.17 2.86
N GLY A 289 -3.05 -13.54 2.01
CA GLY A 289 -3.39 -12.78 0.80
C GLY A 289 -2.43 -12.98 -0.36
N SER A 290 -2.47 -12.06 -1.31
CA SER A 290 -1.57 -12.01 -2.47
C SER A 290 -0.98 -10.61 -2.59
N VAL A 291 0.32 -10.47 -2.47
CA VAL A 291 1.07 -9.21 -2.61
C VAL A 291 1.90 -9.30 -3.87
N ASN A 292 1.64 -8.40 -4.83
CA ASN A 292 2.32 -8.37 -6.12
C ASN A 292 2.94 -6.98 -6.32
N ILE A 293 4.24 -6.91 -6.41
CA ILE A 293 4.99 -5.65 -6.46
C ILE A 293 5.83 -5.60 -7.72
N GLN A 294 5.75 -4.48 -8.42
CA GLN A 294 6.61 -4.12 -9.54
C GLN A 294 7.15 -2.72 -9.31
N VAL A 295 8.42 -2.61 -9.01
CA VAL A 295 9.09 -1.32 -8.95
C VAL A 295 9.37 -0.85 -10.39
N ALA A 296 8.78 0.28 -10.78
CA ALA A 296 8.98 0.89 -12.10
C ALA A 296 10.32 1.62 -12.19
N GLY A 297 10.79 2.16 -11.05
CA GLY A 297 12.13 2.71 -10.91
C GLY A 297 12.30 4.10 -11.54
N GLU A 298 11.27 4.92 -11.53
CA GLU A 298 11.34 6.31 -11.98
C GLU A 298 12.34 7.13 -11.16
N THR A 299 12.54 6.77 -9.90
CA THR A 299 13.56 7.36 -9.01
C THR A 299 14.97 6.82 -9.31
N GLY A 300 15.08 5.70 -10.05
CA GLY A 300 16.33 5.04 -10.39
C GLY A 300 16.79 3.99 -9.38
N GLU A 301 16.01 3.73 -8.33
CA GLU A 301 16.24 2.74 -7.27
C GLU A 301 14.92 2.19 -6.76
N GLY A 302 14.96 1.24 -5.84
CA GLY A 302 13.83 0.73 -5.06
C GLY A 302 13.78 -0.78 -4.97
N ASP A 303 13.53 -1.23 -3.74
CA ASP A 303 13.29 -2.62 -3.38
C ASP A 303 11.82 -3.01 -3.61
N GLY A 304 11.56 -4.30 -3.79
CA GLY A 304 10.18 -4.74 -3.83
C GLY A 304 9.52 -4.58 -2.45
N ILE A 305 10.14 -5.13 -1.43
CA ILE A 305 9.80 -4.87 -0.01
C ILE A 305 11.10 -4.49 0.68
N ASP A 306 11.12 -3.31 1.29
CA ASP A 306 12.15 -2.88 2.22
C ASP A 306 11.60 -2.83 3.65
N SER A 307 12.39 -3.26 4.61
CA SER A 307 12.10 -3.10 6.04
C SER A 307 13.36 -2.68 6.76
N ASN A 308 13.34 -1.50 7.36
CA ASN A 308 14.45 -1.03 8.18
C ASN A 308 14.66 -1.88 9.45
N GLY A 309 13.79 -2.86 9.68
CA GLY A 309 13.91 -3.86 10.73
C GLY A 309 13.80 -5.28 10.18
N TRP A 310 12.71 -5.98 10.38
CA TRP A 310 12.52 -7.38 9.97
C TRP A 310 11.43 -7.53 8.91
N LEU A 311 11.62 -8.52 8.03
CA LEU A 311 10.57 -9.03 7.15
C LEU A 311 10.19 -10.45 7.59
N VAL A 312 8.90 -10.65 7.93
CA VAL A 312 8.37 -11.95 8.36
C VAL A 312 7.22 -12.39 7.45
N ILE A 313 7.42 -13.48 6.70
CA ILE A 313 6.38 -14.03 5.83
C ILE A 313 5.89 -15.36 6.43
N ASN A 314 4.67 -15.34 6.96
CA ASN A 314 4.02 -16.49 7.58
C ASN A 314 3.14 -17.28 6.59
N GLY A 315 2.67 -16.63 5.53
CA GLY A 315 1.75 -17.23 4.56
C GLY A 315 1.47 -16.36 3.35
N GLY A 316 0.47 -16.74 2.57
CA GLY A 316 0.07 -15.99 1.38
C GLY A 316 0.94 -16.24 0.15
N ALA A 317 0.83 -15.35 -0.83
CA ALA A 317 1.64 -15.34 -2.04
C ALA A 317 2.29 -13.95 -2.19
N VAL A 318 3.61 -13.89 -2.23
CA VAL A 318 4.38 -12.66 -2.43
C VAL A 318 5.15 -12.76 -3.72
N THR A 319 4.93 -11.82 -4.63
CA THR A 319 5.72 -11.65 -5.85
C THR A 319 6.26 -10.23 -5.84
N ALA A 320 7.57 -10.07 -5.76
CA ALA A 320 8.19 -8.76 -5.62
C ALA A 320 9.37 -8.62 -6.58
N ALA A 321 9.31 -7.60 -7.42
CA ALA A 321 10.36 -7.26 -8.37
C ALA A 321 10.89 -5.85 -8.07
N ALA A 322 12.18 -5.78 -7.72
CA ALA A 322 12.90 -4.53 -7.48
C ALA A 322 13.14 -3.75 -8.77
N CYS A 323 13.61 -2.52 -8.63
CA CYS A 323 14.08 -1.70 -9.74
C CYS A 323 15.13 -2.43 -10.56
N SER A 324 14.93 -2.46 -11.87
CA SER A 324 15.81 -3.20 -12.78
C SER A 324 17.16 -2.52 -13.02
N ASP A 325 17.29 -1.24 -12.69
CA ASP A 325 18.46 -0.41 -13.05
C ASP A 325 19.39 -0.11 -11.86
N SER A 326 18.98 -0.48 -10.65
CA SER A 326 19.72 -0.29 -9.40
C SER A 326 20.29 -1.59 -8.82
N GLY A 327 20.90 -1.51 -7.65
CA GLY A 327 21.46 -2.65 -6.91
C GLY A 327 20.49 -3.30 -5.92
N ASP A 328 19.18 -3.12 -6.08
CA ASP A 328 18.18 -3.44 -5.08
C ASP A 328 17.67 -4.88 -5.16
N ALA A 329 16.98 -5.33 -4.10
CA ALA A 329 16.46 -6.67 -3.93
C ALA A 329 14.94 -6.75 -4.09
N GLY A 330 14.40 -7.90 -4.49
CA GLY A 330 12.96 -8.10 -4.49
C GLY A 330 12.36 -8.10 -3.08
N ILE A 331 13.16 -8.49 -2.08
CA ILE A 331 12.86 -8.38 -0.64
C ILE A 331 14.16 -8.05 0.08
N ASP A 332 14.12 -7.05 0.97
CA ASP A 332 15.23 -6.59 1.79
C ASP A 332 14.79 -6.35 3.23
N ALA A 333 15.69 -6.53 4.20
CA ALA A 333 15.43 -6.23 5.60
C ALA A 333 16.71 -6.06 6.40
N THR A 334 16.90 -4.91 7.02
CA THR A 334 18.12 -4.56 7.76
C THR A 334 18.47 -5.56 8.87
N MET A 335 17.46 -6.06 9.62
CA MET A 335 17.66 -6.95 10.76
C MET A 335 17.45 -8.44 10.45
N GLY A 336 16.85 -8.75 9.28
CA GLY A 336 16.75 -10.11 8.78
C GLY A 336 15.38 -10.51 8.24
N ILE A 337 15.41 -11.54 7.40
CA ILE A 337 14.25 -12.09 6.70
C ILE A 337 13.92 -13.48 7.23
N THR A 338 12.67 -13.67 7.67
CA THR A 338 12.14 -14.97 8.13
C THR A 338 10.96 -15.40 7.26
N ILE A 339 11.07 -16.57 6.61
CA ILE A 339 9.98 -17.13 5.79
C ILE A 339 9.48 -18.43 6.41
N ASN A 340 8.33 -18.37 7.09
CA ASN A 340 7.70 -19.51 7.76
C ASN A 340 6.78 -20.31 6.84
N GLY A 341 6.21 -19.68 5.81
CA GLY A 341 5.26 -20.33 4.90
C GLY A 341 4.94 -19.49 3.67
N GLY A 342 3.94 -19.93 2.91
CA GLY A 342 3.48 -19.25 1.70
C GLY A 342 4.26 -19.60 0.43
N THR A 343 4.08 -18.75 -0.58
CA THR A 343 4.84 -18.82 -1.85
C THR A 343 5.48 -17.46 -2.08
N VAL A 344 6.79 -17.42 -2.14
CA VAL A 344 7.55 -16.17 -2.33
C VAL A 344 8.36 -16.28 -3.62
N ALA A 345 8.24 -15.26 -4.47
CA ALA A 345 9.07 -15.09 -5.66
C ALA A 345 9.60 -13.65 -5.68
N ALA A 346 10.86 -13.49 -5.37
CA ALA A 346 11.54 -12.19 -5.30
C ALA A 346 12.62 -12.08 -6.38
N SER A 347 12.76 -10.91 -6.98
CA SER A 347 13.78 -10.64 -7.99
C SER A 347 14.35 -9.23 -7.87
N GLY A 348 15.64 -9.14 -8.10
CA GLY A 348 16.39 -7.89 -8.10
C GLY A 348 17.80 -8.12 -8.61
N ASN A 349 18.60 -7.09 -8.54
CA ASN A 349 20.03 -7.17 -8.86
C ASN A 349 20.90 -7.49 -7.62
N MET A 350 20.31 -7.40 -6.44
CA MET A 350 20.86 -7.84 -5.16
C MET A 350 20.06 -9.04 -4.61
N TYR A 351 20.66 -9.78 -3.74
CA TYR A 351 20.04 -10.83 -2.92
C TYR A 351 20.33 -10.51 -1.46
N ASP A 352 19.28 -10.25 -0.71
CA ASP A 352 19.36 -10.21 0.74
C ASP A 352 19.13 -11.59 1.34
N GLN A 353 19.90 -11.92 2.38
CA GLN A 353 19.97 -13.26 2.94
C GLN A 353 18.70 -13.60 3.72
N ILE A 354 18.10 -14.73 3.44
CA ILE A 354 17.04 -15.30 4.28
C ILE A 354 17.68 -15.95 5.50
N ASP A 355 17.38 -15.41 6.70
CA ASP A 355 18.02 -15.78 7.95
C ASP A 355 17.32 -16.93 8.67
N GLY A 356 15.98 -17.03 8.50
CA GLY A 356 15.17 -17.97 9.26
C GLY A 356 13.92 -18.47 8.56
N GLY A 357 13.17 -19.28 9.30
CA GLY A 357 11.88 -19.82 8.88
C GLY A 357 11.88 -21.33 8.60
N ALA A 358 10.69 -21.84 8.34
CA ALA A 358 10.45 -23.27 8.06
C ALA A 358 10.40 -23.59 6.57
N GLN A 359 10.38 -22.57 5.72
CA GLN A 359 10.25 -22.70 4.27
C GLN A 359 11.59 -23.03 3.62
N ASN A 360 11.58 -23.98 2.68
CA ASN A 360 12.75 -24.18 1.80
C ASN A 360 12.75 -23.12 0.71
N TYR A 361 13.92 -22.64 0.36
CA TYR A 361 14.10 -21.68 -0.73
C TYR A 361 15.25 -22.04 -1.65
N VAL A 362 15.31 -21.40 -2.79
CA VAL A 362 16.38 -21.54 -3.78
C VAL A 362 16.69 -20.18 -4.37
N VAL A 363 17.98 -19.88 -4.49
CA VAL A 363 18.49 -18.66 -5.10
C VAL A 363 19.09 -18.98 -6.46
N PHE A 364 18.66 -18.25 -7.49
CA PHE A 364 19.23 -18.34 -8.82
C PHE A 364 19.95 -17.04 -9.16
N SER A 365 21.24 -17.12 -9.44
CA SER A 365 22.01 -16.00 -9.94
C SER A 365 22.28 -16.18 -11.43
N PHE A 366 21.96 -15.19 -12.24
CA PHE A 366 22.19 -15.20 -13.69
C PHE A 366 23.49 -14.45 -14.01
N ALA A 367 24.26 -14.97 -14.96
CA ALA A 367 25.52 -14.35 -15.39
C ALA A 367 25.32 -13.05 -16.23
N SER A 368 24.08 -12.77 -16.63
CA SER A 368 23.70 -11.58 -17.38
C SER A 368 22.28 -11.19 -17.05
N ARG A 369 21.96 -9.91 -17.24
CA ARG A 369 20.61 -9.36 -17.09
C ARG A 369 19.60 -10.21 -17.85
N GLN A 370 18.50 -10.51 -17.23
CA GLN A 370 17.34 -11.17 -17.82
C GLN A 370 16.35 -10.11 -18.31
N ASN A 371 15.57 -10.45 -19.34
CA ASN A 371 14.51 -9.56 -19.80
C ASN A 371 13.24 -9.80 -18.99
N GLY A 372 12.54 -8.75 -18.62
CA GLY A 372 11.22 -8.84 -18.01
C GLY A 372 10.22 -9.60 -18.88
N GLY A 373 9.16 -10.13 -18.24
CA GLY A 373 8.11 -10.89 -18.92
C GLY A 373 8.50 -12.33 -19.30
N GLN A 374 9.66 -12.83 -18.90
CA GLN A 374 10.03 -14.24 -19.06
C GLN A 374 9.44 -15.07 -17.91
N THR A 375 8.79 -16.17 -18.24
CA THR A 375 8.25 -17.09 -17.25
C THR A 375 9.31 -18.08 -16.79
N TYR A 376 9.57 -18.11 -15.49
CA TYR A 376 10.44 -19.08 -14.83
C TYR A 376 9.60 -20.14 -14.15
N THR A 377 10.00 -21.40 -14.27
CA THR A 377 9.29 -22.53 -13.67
C THR A 377 10.27 -23.35 -12.84
N LEU A 378 9.97 -23.46 -11.53
CA LEU A 378 10.69 -24.34 -10.64
C LEU A 378 10.03 -25.72 -10.65
N GLN A 379 10.83 -26.77 -10.87
CA GLN A 379 10.37 -28.16 -10.84
C GLN A 379 11.17 -28.96 -9.82
N ASN A 380 10.51 -29.93 -9.18
CA ASN A 380 11.18 -30.92 -8.34
C ASN A 380 11.93 -31.97 -9.19
N ALA A 381 12.62 -32.91 -8.53
CA ALA A 381 13.39 -33.93 -9.20
C ALA A 381 12.54 -34.92 -10.06
N ASP A 382 11.25 -35.01 -9.80
CA ASP A 382 10.29 -35.82 -10.53
C ASP A 382 9.68 -35.09 -11.75
N GLY A 383 10.05 -33.82 -11.96
CA GLY A 383 9.57 -32.96 -13.04
C GLY A 383 8.21 -32.29 -12.76
N GLU A 384 7.72 -32.34 -11.53
CA GLU A 384 6.49 -31.66 -11.14
C GLU A 384 6.78 -30.17 -10.89
N THR A 385 5.95 -29.31 -11.43
CA THR A 385 6.05 -27.84 -11.20
C THR A 385 5.68 -27.52 -9.76
N VAL A 386 6.61 -26.94 -9.02
CA VAL A 386 6.43 -26.48 -7.64
C VAL A 386 6.20 -24.98 -7.55
N GLY A 387 6.57 -24.22 -8.60
CA GLY A 387 6.33 -22.80 -8.69
C GLY A 387 6.53 -22.29 -10.12
N THR A 388 5.81 -21.24 -10.45
CA THR A 388 5.96 -20.49 -11.72
C THR A 388 5.89 -19.00 -11.41
N TRP A 389 6.77 -18.23 -12.03
CA TRP A 389 6.92 -16.83 -11.78
C TRP A 389 7.31 -16.08 -13.06
N THR A 390 6.83 -14.84 -13.20
CA THR A 390 7.11 -13.94 -14.34
C THR A 390 7.37 -12.55 -13.78
N PRO A 391 8.64 -12.12 -13.65
CA PRO A 391 9.03 -10.80 -13.21
C PRO A 391 8.72 -9.75 -14.27
#